data_5cd293d235e5aa939c120a907fba1f7e
#
_entry.id   5cd293d235e5aa939c120a907fba1f7e
#
_cell.length_a   1.000
_cell.length_b   1.000
_cell.length_c   1.000
_cell.angle_alpha   90.00
_cell.angle_beta   90.00
_cell.angle_gamma   90.00
#
_symmetry.space_group_name_H-M   'P 1'
#
loop_
_entity.id
_entity.type
_entity.pdbx_description
1 polymer ?
#
loop_
_entity_poly.entity_id
_entity_poly.type
_entity_poly.pdbx_seq_one_letter_code
_entity_poly.pdbx_strand_id
1 'polypeptide(L)'
;MADEMSTASMRVLWLRPTTGKNISVGRERIAEHLERRGVTVDVRDATGWDAVDAARAAFVGRYDAIVGTARAGLYVGYPLAVLGRLGFVADIADPIDQIRDLPDLLFRTFNWYELSVLRRTSQRAAVYESTRNRLAAHGLSTTPVENGVDFDKFADPEASVVRQTESILTEAGVDVDKPIAMYVGGLSTTYYLFDILGASERCSDWQFVFLGEGPLAEMLRDANNELENVFYLGSFDYDLIPGFLSHASAGLCLVGIEQPLKVLEYGAAGLPTIGMHGGLSDRFSEDQLLFVDPSPESVATSLDDLRTDPSLAKKYGENLREEAKLHSWADIADIYYELLEASLS
;
A
#
# COMPACT_ATOMS: atom_id res chain seq x y z
N MET A 1 -45.40 -14.80 6.57
CA MET A 1 -45.10 -13.44 6.12
C MET A 1 -43.97 -12.95 7.02
N ALA A 2 -42.75 -13.23 6.63
CA ALA A 2 -41.58 -12.69 7.29
C ALA A 2 -41.35 -11.29 6.67
N ASP A 3 -41.32 -10.31 7.56
CA ASP A 3 -41.05 -8.90 7.25
C ASP A 3 -39.66 -8.81 6.62
N GLU A 4 -39.57 -8.61 5.32
CA GLU A 4 -38.39 -8.10 4.67
C GLU A 4 -38.24 -6.64 5.10
N MET A 5 -37.61 -6.44 6.25
CA MET A 5 -37.03 -5.13 6.55
C MET A 5 -35.94 -4.89 5.50
N SER A 6 -36.29 -4.13 4.47
CA SER A 6 -35.33 -3.48 3.58
C SER A 6 -34.40 -2.64 4.47
N THR A 7 -33.27 -3.22 4.86
CA THR A 7 -32.18 -2.45 5.48
C THR A 7 -31.72 -1.47 4.43
N ALA A 8 -32.04 -0.19 4.59
CA ALA A 8 -31.55 0.86 3.72
C ALA A 8 -30.03 0.73 3.66
N SER A 9 -29.48 0.52 2.47
CA SER A 9 -28.05 0.40 2.24
C SER A 9 -27.35 1.66 2.75
N MET A 10 -26.40 1.50 3.69
CA MET A 10 -25.57 2.61 4.19
C MET A 10 -24.83 3.26 3.02
N ARG A 11 -24.83 4.58 2.94
CA ARG A 11 -24.16 5.35 1.89
C ARG A 11 -23.01 6.16 2.48
N VAL A 12 -21.80 5.90 1.99
CA VAL A 12 -20.56 6.47 2.50
C VAL A 12 -19.89 7.32 1.42
N LEU A 13 -19.50 8.53 1.79
CA LEU A 13 -18.59 9.36 0.99
C LEU A 13 -17.17 9.15 1.51
N TRP A 14 -16.30 8.58 0.67
CA TRP A 14 -14.91 8.34 1.04
C TRP A 14 -14.00 9.38 0.40
N LEU A 15 -13.41 10.24 1.21
CA LEU A 15 -12.53 11.32 0.79
C LEU A 15 -11.06 10.94 0.96
N ARG A 16 -10.30 11.00 -0.13
CA ARG A 16 -8.88 10.64 -0.15
C ARG A 16 -8.01 11.75 -0.76
N PRO A 17 -6.68 11.77 -0.52
CA PRO A 17 -5.79 12.67 -1.23
C PRO A 17 -5.66 12.26 -2.71
N THR A 18 -5.56 13.24 -3.62
CA THR A 18 -5.34 13.02 -5.06
C THR A 18 -3.93 12.51 -5.37
N THR A 19 -2.98 12.73 -4.46
CA THR A 19 -1.57 12.41 -4.65
C THR A 19 -1.20 11.07 -4.02
N GLY A 20 -0.74 10.13 -4.83
CA GLY A 20 -0.14 8.87 -4.39
C GLY A 20 -0.97 7.65 -4.75
N LYS A 21 -0.65 7.04 -5.89
CA LYS A 21 -1.31 5.82 -6.39
C LYS A 21 -1.35 4.68 -5.35
N ASN A 22 -0.38 4.61 -4.43
CA ASN A 22 -0.30 3.52 -3.43
C ASN A 22 -1.33 3.63 -2.30
N ILE A 23 -1.65 4.85 -1.83
CA ILE A 23 -2.72 5.05 -0.83
C ILE A 23 -4.09 4.77 -1.45
N SER A 24 -4.26 5.02 -2.76
CA SER A 24 -5.53 4.81 -3.45
C SER A 24 -5.88 3.33 -3.60
N VAL A 25 -4.92 2.46 -3.93
CA VAL A 25 -5.17 1.03 -4.15
C VAL A 25 -5.81 0.37 -2.92
N GLY A 26 -5.23 0.53 -1.74
CA GLY A 26 -5.78 -0.07 -0.53
C GLY A 26 -7.19 0.42 -0.20
N ARG A 27 -7.47 1.71 -0.36
CA ARG A 27 -8.80 2.28 -0.07
C ARG A 27 -9.85 1.87 -1.10
N GLU A 28 -9.46 1.69 -2.35
CA GLU A 28 -10.32 1.12 -3.38
C GLU A 28 -10.70 -0.33 -3.04
N ARG A 29 -9.74 -1.15 -2.61
CA ARG A 29 -10.01 -2.53 -2.19
C ARG A 29 -10.94 -2.61 -0.97
N ILE A 30 -10.71 -1.77 0.03
CA ILE A 30 -11.61 -1.70 1.19
C ILE A 30 -13.02 -1.28 0.75
N ALA A 31 -13.14 -0.28 -0.14
CA ALA A 31 -14.43 0.16 -0.68
C ALA A 31 -15.16 -0.97 -1.42
N GLU A 32 -14.46 -1.72 -2.28
CA GLU A 32 -15.03 -2.88 -2.99
C GLU A 32 -15.55 -3.95 -2.02
N HIS A 33 -14.85 -4.24 -0.93
CA HIS A 33 -15.29 -5.20 0.07
C HIS A 33 -16.48 -4.68 0.89
N LEU A 34 -16.54 -3.37 1.18
CA LEU A 34 -17.70 -2.75 1.82
C LEU A 34 -18.93 -2.81 0.89
N GLU A 35 -18.75 -2.61 -0.42
CA GLU A 35 -19.84 -2.73 -1.40
C GLU A 35 -20.41 -4.14 -1.46
N ARG A 36 -19.56 -5.17 -1.38
CA ARG A 36 -19.99 -6.58 -1.29
C ARG A 36 -20.83 -6.85 -0.02
N ARG A 37 -20.68 -6.03 1.02
CA ARG A 37 -21.50 -6.07 2.25
C ARG A 37 -22.78 -5.23 2.18
N GLY A 38 -23.04 -4.61 1.02
CA GLY A 38 -24.24 -3.79 0.80
C GLY A 38 -24.10 -2.33 1.23
N VAL A 39 -22.88 -1.85 1.49
CA VAL A 39 -22.58 -0.43 1.67
C VAL A 39 -22.38 0.20 0.28
N THR A 40 -22.97 1.35 0.03
CA THR A 40 -22.67 2.12 -1.20
C THR A 40 -21.54 3.09 -0.91
N VAL A 41 -20.39 2.95 -1.58
CA VAL A 41 -19.21 3.79 -1.34
C VAL A 41 -18.96 4.70 -2.56
N ASP A 42 -18.94 6.01 -2.36
CA ASP A 42 -18.56 7.01 -3.36
C ASP A 42 -17.15 7.55 -2.99
N VAL A 43 -16.12 7.10 -3.69
CA VAL A 43 -14.73 7.52 -3.45
C VAL A 43 -14.43 8.77 -4.24
N ARG A 44 -13.96 9.83 -3.57
CA ARG A 44 -13.62 11.11 -4.20
C ARG A 44 -12.30 11.67 -3.68
N ASP A 45 -11.65 12.39 -4.56
CA ASP A 45 -10.45 13.15 -4.21
C ASP A 45 -10.79 14.42 -3.42
N ALA A 46 -9.96 14.76 -2.44
CA ALA A 46 -10.20 15.86 -1.50
C ALA A 46 -9.09 16.93 -1.53
N THR A 47 -8.39 17.08 -2.65
CA THR A 47 -7.30 18.07 -2.78
C THR A 47 -7.59 19.06 -3.92
N GLY A 48 -7.13 20.30 -3.75
CA GLY A 48 -7.29 21.34 -4.77
C GLY A 48 -8.77 21.61 -5.13
N TRP A 49 -9.07 21.63 -6.40
CA TRP A 49 -10.45 21.87 -6.91
C TRP A 49 -11.38 20.67 -6.67
N ASP A 50 -10.87 19.46 -6.57
CA ASP A 50 -11.65 18.25 -6.29
C ASP A 50 -12.34 18.33 -4.92
N ALA A 51 -11.73 19.05 -3.96
CA ALA A 51 -12.38 19.32 -2.67
C ALA A 51 -13.72 20.07 -2.79
N VAL A 52 -13.88 20.89 -3.83
CA VAL A 52 -15.16 21.61 -4.10
C VAL A 52 -16.22 20.65 -4.59
N ASP A 53 -15.84 19.72 -5.49
CA ASP A 53 -16.74 18.69 -5.99
C ASP A 53 -17.11 17.69 -4.89
N ALA A 54 -16.15 17.32 -4.03
CA ALA A 54 -16.39 16.51 -2.85
C ALA A 54 -17.37 17.18 -1.87
N ALA A 55 -17.21 18.49 -1.63
CA ALA A 55 -18.12 19.26 -0.79
C ALA A 55 -19.54 19.31 -1.41
N ARG A 56 -19.65 19.54 -2.72
CA ARG A 56 -20.94 19.52 -3.42
C ARG A 56 -21.61 18.15 -3.31
N ALA A 57 -20.85 17.07 -3.50
CA ALA A 57 -21.36 15.72 -3.39
C ALA A 57 -21.91 15.44 -1.97
N ALA A 58 -21.19 15.86 -0.92
CA ALA A 58 -21.63 15.69 0.46
C ALA A 58 -23.01 16.30 0.75
N PHE A 59 -23.33 17.44 0.14
CA PHE A 59 -24.63 18.10 0.32
C PHE A 59 -25.76 17.54 -0.56
N VAL A 60 -25.43 16.99 -1.74
CA VAL A 60 -26.43 16.50 -2.70
C VAL A 60 -26.67 15.00 -2.55
N GLY A 61 -25.66 14.26 -2.16
CA GLY A 61 -25.58 12.80 -2.31
C GLY A 61 -26.35 11.97 -1.29
N ARG A 62 -26.92 12.56 -0.23
CA ARG A 62 -27.63 11.85 0.87
C ARG A 62 -26.79 10.71 1.44
N TYR A 63 -25.59 11.02 1.93
CA TYR A 63 -24.72 10.07 2.62
C TYR A 63 -25.13 9.96 4.09
N ASP A 64 -24.82 8.82 4.71
CA ASP A 64 -24.99 8.55 6.14
C ASP A 64 -23.70 8.86 6.89
N ALA A 65 -22.55 8.59 6.28
CA ALA A 65 -21.24 8.83 6.87
C ALA A 65 -20.19 9.32 5.85
N ILE A 66 -19.13 9.92 6.37
CA ILE A 66 -17.92 10.31 5.62
C ILE A 66 -16.70 9.59 6.23
N VAL A 67 -15.87 8.98 5.38
CA VAL A 67 -14.52 8.54 5.73
C VAL A 67 -13.53 9.58 5.20
N GLY A 68 -12.70 10.13 6.07
CA GLY A 68 -11.66 11.08 5.68
C GLY A 68 -10.27 10.45 5.77
N THR A 69 -9.67 10.10 4.61
CA THR A 69 -8.34 9.51 4.53
C THR A 69 -7.26 10.57 4.49
N ALA A 70 -6.22 10.35 5.28
CA ALA A 70 -5.08 11.24 5.40
C ALA A 70 -5.51 12.68 5.78
N ARG A 71 -4.58 13.61 5.82
CA ARG A 71 -4.90 15.01 6.20
C ARG A 71 -5.88 15.67 5.26
N ALA A 72 -5.75 15.42 3.96
CA ALA A 72 -6.65 16.02 2.96
C ALA A 72 -8.12 15.62 3.20
N GLY A 73 -8.38 14.32 3.31
CA GLY A 73 -9.72 13.81 3.58
C GLY A 73 -10.26 14.24 4.97
N LEU A 74 -9.37 14.31 5.97
CA LEU A 74 -9.72 14.74 7.32
C LEU A 74 -10.17 16.21 7.35
N TYR A 75 -9.40 17.08 6.69
CA TYR A 75 -9.63 18.54 6.74
C TYR A 75 -10.87 18.96 5.94
N VAL A 76 -11.18 18.24 4.88
CA VAL A 76 -12.40 18.48 4.08
C VAL A 76 -13.59 17.72 4.67
N GLY A 77 -13.42 16.45 5.04
CA GLY A 77 -14.51 15.57 5.45
C GLY A 77 -15.13 15.91 6.79
N TYR A 78 -14.31 16.25 7.79
CA TYR A 78 -14.85 16.54 9.13
C TYR A 78 -15.79 17.75 9.16
N PRO A 79 -15.46 18.92 8.60
CA PRO A 79 -16.42 20.04 8.53
C PRO A 79 -17.71 19.67 7.78
N LEU A 80 -17.61 18.92 6.69
CA LEU A 80 -18.76 18.48 5.93
C LEU A 80 -19.67 17.52 6.73
N ALA A 81 -19.06 16.59 7.46
CA ALA A 81 -19.79 15.68 8.34
C ALA A 81 -20.54 16.44 9.45
N VAL A 82 -19.89 17.41 10.10
CA VAL A 82 -20.52 18.24 11.13
C VAL A 82 -21.69 19.05 10.57
N LEU A 83 -21.50 19.70 9.41
CA LEU A 83 -22.55 20.50 8.77
C LEU A 83 -23.72 19.63 8.29
N GLY A 84 -23.42 18.45 7.74
CA GLY A 84 -24.41 17.49 7.25
C GLY A 84 -25.05 16.62 8.35
N ARG A 85 -24.53 16.66 9.57
CA ARG A 85 -24.89 15.75 10.69
C ARG A 85 -24.70 14.28 10.30
N LEU A 86 -23.59 13.99 9.62
CA LEU A 86 -23.23 12.66 9.13
C LEU A 86 -22.27 12.00 10.12
N GLY A 87 -22.24 10.66 10.14
CA GLY A 87 -21.15 9.91 10.79
C GLY A 87 -19.78 10.30 10.23
N PHE A 88 -18.74 10.22 11.03
CA PHE A 88 -17.37 10.52 10.58
C PHE A 88 -16.36 9.52 11.10
N VAL A 89 -15.61 8.93 10.18
CA VAL A 89 -14.45 8.05 10.45
C VAL A 89 -13.17 8.74 9.97
N ALA A 90 -12.23 8.93 10.89
CA ALA A 90 -10.91 9.45 10.56
C ALA A 90 -9.98 8.29 10.18
N ASP A 91 -9.57 8.21 8.93
CA ASP A 91 -8.60 7.25 8.42
C ASP A 91 -7.20 7.88 8.33
N ILE A 92 -6.37 7.62 9.35
CA ILE A 92 -5.07 8.26 9.52
C ILE A 92 -3.99 7.39 8.87
N ALA A 93 -3.81 7.60 7.57
CA ALA A 93 -2.88 6.86 6.74
C ALA A 93 -1.52 7.57 6.52
N ASP A 94 -1.37 8.80 7.01
CA ASP A 94 -0.16 9.61 6.83
C ASP A 94 0.64 9.72 8.12
N PRO A 95 1.94 9.39 8.11
CA PRO A 95 2.82 9.71 9.24
C PRO A 95 3.02 11.23 9.35
N ILE A 96 3.26 11.73 10.58
CA ILE A 96 3.47 13.16 10.83
C ILE A 96 4.71 13.70 10.13
N ASP A 97 5.67 12.83 9.86
CA ASP A 97 6.96 13.18 9.26
C ASP A 97 6.82 13.79 7.86
N GLN A 98 5.75 13.46 7.13
CA GLN A 98 5.47 14.05 5.82
C GLN A 98 5.30 15.57 5.83
N ILE A 99 5.00 16.18 6.96
CA ILE A 99 4.84 17.63 7.09
C ILE A 99 5.91 18.29 7.97
N ARG A 100 6.92 17.54 8.40
CA ARG A 100 7.99 18.07 9.27
C ARG A 100 8.87 19.14 8.60
N ASP A 101 9.01 19.05 7.29
CA ASP A 101 9.80 20.01 6.50
C ASP A 101 9.07 21.34 6.23
N LEU A 102 7.81 21.45 6.68
CA LEU A 102 7.09 22.72 6.61
C LEU A 102 7.66 23.75 7.60
N PRO A 103 7.57 25.05 7.29
CA PRO A 103 7.89 26.10 8.25
C PRO A 103 7.15 25.89 9.58
N ASP A 104 7.83 26.10 10.71
CA ASP A 104 7.33 25.81 12.06
C ASP A 104 5.90 26.27 12.32
N LEU A 105 5.56 27.49 11.88
CA LEU A 105 4.21 28.03 12.05
C LEU A 105 3.14 27.19 11.31
N LEU A 106 3.43 26.77 10.09
CA LEU A 106 2.53 25.95 9.30
C LEU A 106 2.41 24.55 9.90
N PHE A 107 3.54 23.94 10.26
CA PHE A 107 3.56 22.64 10.93
C PHE A 107 2.69 22.65 12.20
N ARG A 108 2.89 23.65 13.08
CA ARG A 108 2.12 23.80 14.33
C ARG A 108 0.63 24.01 14.06
N THR A 109 0.28 24.75 13.02
CA THR A 109 -1.11 25.02 12.64
C THR A 109 -1.79 23.76 12.13
N PHE A 110 -1.16 23.01 11.22
CA PHE A 110 -1.69 21.76 10.69
C PHE A 110 -1.82 20.69 11.78
N ASN A 111 -0.79 20.53 12.63
CA ASN A 111 -0.84 19.58 13.74
C ASN A 111 -1.91 19.94 14.78
N TRP A 112 -2.05 21.23 15.10
CA TRP A 112 -3.12 21.68 16.00
C TRP A 112 -4.52 21.39 15.41
N TYR A 113 -4.72 21.67 14.12
CA TYR A 113 -6.00 21.42 13.47
C TYR A 113 -6.30 19.91 13.39
N GLU A 114 -5.33 19.09 13.00
CA GLU A 114 -5.43 17.63 13.00
C GLU A 114 -5.87 17.11 14.37
N LEU A 115 -5.12 17.46 15.43
CA LEU A 115 -5.46 17.03 16.80
C LEU A 115 -6.82 17.57 17.26
N SER A 116 -7.22 18.76 16.79
CA SER A 116 -8.53 19.34 17.13
C SER A 116 -9.68 18.58 16.49
N VAL A 117 -9.53 18.12 15.26
CA VAL A 117 -10.48 17.24 14.56
C VAL A 117 -10.52 15.89 15.27
N LEU A 118 -9.37 15.26 15.47
CA LEU A 118 -9.27 13.91 16.05
C LEU A 118 -9.83 13.84 17.49
N ARG A 119 -9.71 14.91 18.29
CA ARG A 119 -10.33 14.97 19.61
C ARG A 119 -11.86 14.99 19.58
N ARG A 120 -12.44 15.43 18.48
CA ARG A 120 -13.91 15.49 18.28
C ARG A 120 -14.47 14.33 17.50
N THR A 121 -13.61 13.52 16.94
CA THR A 121 -13.98 12.30 16.20
C THR A 121 -13.93 11.10 17.14
N SER A 122 -15.00 10.32 17.23
CA SER A 122 -15.03 9.10 18.03
C SER A 122 -14.34 7.91 17.34
N GLN A 123 -14.50 7.80 16.03
CA GLN A 123 -14.01 6.68 15.22
C GLN A 123 -12.71 7.07 14.49
N ARG A 124 -11.61 6.46 14.87
CA ARG A 124 -10.26 6.75 14.36
C ARG A 124 -9.54 5.46 14.00
N ALA A 125 -9.27 5.26 12.70
CA ALA A 125 -8.39 4.22 12.19
C ALA A 125 -6.97 4.76 12.00
N ALA A 126 -5.94 4.01 12.32
CA ALA A 126 -4.55 4.41 12.08
C ALA A 126 -3.70 3.24 11.61
N VAL A 127 -2.99 3.46 10.49
CA VAL A 127 -2.17 2.43 9.82
C VAL A 127 -0.87 2.20 10.56
N TYR A 128 -0.11 3.26 10.83
CA TYR A 128 1.26 3.17 11.36
C TYR A 128 1.27 3.11 12.89
N GLU A 129 2.11 2.24 13.45
CA GLU A 129 2.28 2.14 14.90
C GLU A 129 2.84 3.44 15.48
N SER A 130 3.81 4.05 14.81
CA SER A 130 4.35 5.37 15.16
C SER A 130 3.25 6.44 15.29
N THR A 131 2.26 6.42 14.38
CA THR A 131 1.09 7.31 14.44
C THR A 131 0.19 6.97 15.62
N ARG A 132 -0.09 5.68 15.88
CA ARG A 132 -0.87 5.24 17.05
C ARG A 132 -0.24 5.68 18.36
N ASN A 133 1.07 5.48 18.51
CA ASN A 133 1.84 5.88 19.69
C ASN A 133 1.82 7.41 19.90
N ARG A 134 1.98 8.19 18.82
CA ARG A 134 1.85 9.64 18.85
C ARG A 134 0.48 10.10 19.36
N LEU A 135 -0.59 9.51 18.83
CA LEU A 135 -1.96 9.86 19.21
C LEU A 135 -2.29 9.43 20.63
N ALA A 136 -1.82 8.25 21.05
CA ALA A 136 -1.95 7.77 22.44
C ALA A 136 -1.28 8.73 23.44
N ALA A 137 -0.13 9.31 23.10
CA ALA A 137 0.54 10.33 23.92
C ALA A 137 -0.30 11.62 24.06
N HIS A 138 -1.26 11.86 23.18
CA HIS A 138 -2.26 12.94 23.27
C HIS A 138 -3.59 12.49 23.88
N GLY A 139 -3.69 11.27 24.43
CA GLY A 139 -4.89 10.70 25.02
C GLY A 139 -5.95 10.29 23.98
N LEU A 140 -5.55 10.02 22.75
CA LEU A 140 -6.43 9.62 21.66
C LEU A 140 -6.23 8.13 21.33
N SER A 141 -7.25 7.32 21.56
CA SER A 141 -7.26 5.93 21.13
C SER A 141 -7.57 5.83 19.63
N THR A 142 -6.97 4.85 18.97
CA THR A 142 -7.19 4.56 17.56
C THR A 142 -7.41 3.06 17.37
N THR A 143 -8.23 2.68 16.40
CA THR A 143 -8.33 1.30 15.94
C THR A 143 -7.17 1.02 14.98
N PRO A 144 -6.34 0.00 15.25
CA PRO A 144 -5.30 -0.42 14.32
C PRO A 144 -5.92 -0.91 13.02
N VAL A 145 -5.44 -0.41 11.90
CA VAL A 145 -5.76 -0.95 10.57
C VAL A 145 -4.45 -1.09 9.82
N GLU A 146 -4.16 -2.28 9.36
CA GLU A 146 -2.96 -2.56 8.60
C GLU A 146 -3.26 -2.52 7.10
N ASN A 147 -2.23 -2.64 6.26
CA ASN A 147 -2.44 -2.87 4.85
C ASN A 147 -2.78 -4.36 4.64
N GLY A 148 -3.64 -4.64 3.68
CA GLY A 148 -4.04 -5.98 3.31
C GLY A 148 -3.51 -6.39 1.94
N VAL A 149 -3.86 -7.60 1.53
CA VAL A 149 -3.59 -8.15 0.21
C VAL A 149 -4.79 -8.96 -0.28
N ASP A 150 -5.03 -8.99 -1.58
CA ASP A 150 -5.95 -9.93 -2.23
C ASP A 150 -5.22 -11.28 -2.39
N PHE A 151 -5.08 -12.03 -1.28
CA PHE A 151 -4.21 -13.20 -1.18
C PHE A 151 -4.40 -14.17 -2.34
N ASP A 152 -5.64 -14.60 -2.61
CA ASP A 152 -5.93 -15.61 -3.64
C ASP A 152 -5.51 -15.14 -5.04
N LYS A 153 -5.65 -13.84 -5.33
CA LYS A 153 -5.28 -13.25 -6.60
C LYS A 153 -3.77 -13.31 -6.87
N PHE A 154 -2.96 -13.14 -5.82
CA PHE A 154 -1.50 -13.20 -5.92
C PHE A 154 -0.97 -14.64 -5.78
N ALA A 155 -1.65 -15.47 -5.00
CA ALA A 155 -1.24 -16.85 -4.74
C ALA A 155 -1.51 -17.79 -5.94
N ASP A 156 -2.56 -17.51 -6.72
CA ASP A 156 -2.98 -18.30 -7.88
C ASP A 156 -3.54 -17.36 -8.96
N PRO A 157 -2.68 -16.58 -9.64
CA PRO A 157 -3.12 -15.65 -10.65
C PRO A 157 -3.74 -16.35 -11.85
N GLU A 158 -4.74 -15.72 -12.46
CA GLU A 158 -5.40 -16.26 -13.64
C GLU A 158 -4.39 -16.58 -14.76
N ALA A 159 -4.52 -17.76 -15.38
CA ALA A 159 -3.63 -18.20 -16.44
C ALA A 159 -3.60 -17.26 -17.68
N SER A 160 -4.65 -16.47 -17.89
CA SER A 160 -4.71 -15.42 -18.91
C SER A 160 -3.75 -14.26 -18.56
N VAL A 161 -3.72 -13.85 -17.30
CA VAL A 161 -2.86 -12.79 -16.78
C VAL A 161 -1.39 -13.23 -16.81
N VAL A 162 -1.10 -14.47 -16.38
CA VAL A 162 0.25 -15.03 -16.43
C VAL A 162 0.80 -15.04 -17.87
N ARG A 163 0.03 -15.53 -18.85
CA ARG A 163 0.47 -15.52 -20.26
C ARG A 163 0.65 -14.11 -20.82
N GLN A 164 -0.21 -13.18 -20.44
CA GLN A 164 -0.08 -11.79 -20.88
C GLN A 164 1.21 -11.16 -20.35
N THR A 165 1.52 -11.35 -19.09
CA THR A 165 2.74 -10.79 -18.47
C THR A 165 4.00 -11.49 -18.95
N GLU A 166 3.94 -12.80 -19.25
CA GLU A 166 5.03 -13.53 -19.92
C GLU A 166 5.36 -12.93 -21.29
N SER A 167 4.33 -12.62 -22.10
CA SER A 167 4.53 -11.96 -23.40
C SER A 167 5.19 -10.60 -23.24
N ILE A 168 4.73 -9.79 -22.29
CA ILE A 168 5.29 -8.47 -22.01
C ILE A 168 6.77 -8.57 -21.58
N LEU A 169 7.09 -9.50 -20.68
CA LEU A 169 8.47 -9.74 -20.22
C LEU A 169 9.37 -10.18 -21.40
N THR A 170 8.92 -11.14 -22.19
CA THR A 170 9.66 -11.66 -23.33
C THR A 170 9.87 -10.59 -24.43
N GLU A 171 8.83 -9.81 -24.74
CA GLU A 171 8.93 -8.68 -25.70
C GLU A 171 9.90 -7.61 -25.25
N ALA A 172 10.07 -7.43 -23.94
CA ALA A 172 11.05 -6.52 -23.34
C ALA A 172 12.48 -7.11 -23.31
N GLY A 173 12.66 -8.38 -23.70
CA GLY A 173 13.95 -9.05 -23.69
C GLY A 173 14.28 -9.81 -22.40
N VAL A 174 13.34 -9.91 -21.45
CA VAL A 174 13.51 -10.72 -20.24
C VAL A 174 13.40 -12.19 -20.59
N ASP A 175 14.38 -12.95 -20.14
CA ASP A 175 14.40 -14.42 -20.25
C ASP A 175 13.71 -15.02 -19.00
N VAL A 176 12.47 -15.47 -19.15
CA VAL A 176 11.66 -15.97 -18.02
C VAL A 176 12.17 -17.30 -17.43
N ASP A 177 13.11 -17.96 -18.09
CA ASP A 177 13.78 -19.17 -17.58
C ASP A 177 14.96 -18.85 -16.64
N LYS A 178 15.37 -17.57 -16.57
CA LYS A 178 16.41 -17.10 -15.63
C LYS A 178 15.81 -16.53 -14.35
N PRO A 179 16.58 -16.52 -13.24
CA PRO A 179 16.12 -15.89 -12.00
C PRO A 179 15.81 -14.38 -12.19
N ILE A 180 14.64 -13.96 -11.73
CA ILE A 180 14.18 -12.58 -11.80
C ILE A 180 14.05 -12.00 -10.39
N ALA A 181 14.82 -10.95 -10.09
CA ALA A 181 14.65 -10.10 -8.94
C ALA A 181 13.71 -8.94 -9.31
N MET A 182 12.54 -8.87 -8.70
CA MET A 182 11.49 -7.94 -9.12
C MET A 182 11.24 -6.84 -8.08
N TYR A 183 11.19 -5.60 -8.56
CA TYR A 183 10.74 -4.44 -7.82
C TYR A 183 9.44 -3.91 -8.39
N VAL A 184 8.42 -3.74 -7.53
CA VAL A 184 7.12 -3.16 -7.92
C VAL A 184 6.80 -1.96 -7.04
N GLY A 185 6.48 -0.81 -7.61
CA GLY A 185 5.96 0.35 -6.88
C GLY A 185 6.56 1.69 -7.26
N GLY A 186 6.41 2.67 -6.37
CA GLY A 186 6.89 4.03 -6.60
C GLY A 186 8.42 4.11 -6.74
N LEU A 187 8.91 4.83 -7.74
CA LEU A 187 10.33 4.98 -8.01
C LEU A 187 10.87 6.27 -7.37
N SER A 188 11.22 6.18 -6.10
CA SER A 188 11.77 7.30 -5.34
C SER A 188 13.03 6.90 -4.56
N THR A 189 13.79 7.90 -4.10
CA THR A 189 15.00 7.70 -3.29
C THR A 189 14.74 6.99 -1.96
N THR A 190 13.49 7.02 -1.47
CA THR A 190 13.06 6.34 -0.24
C THR A 190 13.21 4.82 -0.31
N TYR A 191 13.25 4.24 -1.52
CA TYR A 191 13.32 2.80 -1.75
C TYR A 191 14.72 2.29 -2.11
N TYR A 192 15.75 3.07 -1.88
CA TYR A 192 17.16 2.67 -2.11
C TYR A 192 17.41 2.01 -3.48
N LEU A 193 16.75 2.54 -4.53
CA LEU A 193 16.83 1.98 -5.88
C LEU A 193 18.24 2.04 -6.48
N PHE A 194 19.08 2.97 -6.01
CA PHE A 194 20.49 3.04 -6.42
C PHE A 194 21.27 1.81 -5.91
N ASP A 195 20.98 1.33 -4.70
CA ASP A 195 21.63 0.16 -4.12
C ASP A 195 21.17 -1.13 -4.81
N ILE A 196 19.87 -1.22 -5.13
CA ILE A 196 19.31 -2.33 -5.93
C ILE A 196 19.94 -2.34 -7.32
N LEU A 197 20.06 -1.20 -7.97
CA LEU A 197 20.68 -1.09 -9.29
C LEU A 197 22.17 -1.44 -9.23
N GLY A 198 22.90 -0.94 -8.23
CA GLY A 198 24.30 -1.32 -8.04
C GLY A 198 24.52 -2.81 -7.77
N ALA A 199 23.51 -3.52 -7.24
CA ALA A 199 23.56 -4.97 -7.08
C ALA A 199 23.46 -5.69 -8.44
N SER A 200 22.74 -5.15 -9.43
CA SER A 200 22.62 -5.76 -10.76
C SER A 200 23.98 -5.91 -11.46
N GLU A 201 24.89 -4.96 -11.26
CA GLU A 201 26.26 -5.03 -11.80
C GLU A 201 27.09 -6.18 -11.20
N ARG A 202 26.68 -6.70 -10.03
CA ARG A 202 27.35 -7.79 -9.31
C ARG A 202 26.69 -9.15 -9.52
N CYS A 203 25.49 -9.19 -10.05
CA CYS A 203 24.62 -10.36 -10.17
C CYS A 203 24.28 -10.65 -11.63
N SER A 204 25.25 -11.00 -12.46
CA SER A 204 25.04 -11.29 -13.89
C SER A 204 24.10 -12.48 -14.17
N ASP A 205 23.93 -13.38 -13.18
CA ASP A 205 23.04 -14.53 -13.27
C ASP A 205 21.57 -14.20 -12.97
N TRP A 206 21.30 -12.94 -12.48
CA TRP A 206 19.97 -12.44 -12.18
C TRP A 206 19.54 -11.38 -13.19
N GLN A 207 18.27 -11.37 -13.50
CA GLN A 207 17.62 -10.27 -14.20
C GLN A 207 16.86 -9.39 -13.22
N PHE A 208 17.03 -8.08 -13.33
CA PHE A 208 16.39 -7.10 -12.46
C PHE A 208 15.25 -6.42 -13.21
N VAL A 209 14.02 -6.70 -12.82
CA VAL A 209 12.81 -6.12 -13.44
C VAL A 209 12.21 -5.07 -12.52
N PHE A 210 12.03 -3.85 -13.03
CA PHE A 210 11.45 -2.72 -12.31
C PHE A 210 10.11 -2.34 -12.92
N LEU A 211 9.05 -2.39 -12.10
CA LEU A 211 7.70 -1.96 -12.46
C LEU A 211 7.30 -0.77 -11.59
N GLY A 212 6.88 0.33 -12.21
CA GLY A 212 6.39 1.50 -11.52
C GLY A 212 6.73 2.83 -12.18
N GLU A 213 6.35 3.91 -11.50
CA GLU A 213 6.59 5.28 -11.93
C GLU A 213 7.14 6.12 -10.77
N GLY A 214 7.85 7.18 -11.09
CA GLY A 214 8.35 8.13 -10.11
C GLY A 214 9.56 8.94 -10.56
N PRO A 215 10.13 9.77 -9.68
CA PRO A 215 11.26 10.66 -10.00
C PRO A 215 12.51 9.94 -10.51
N LEU A 216 12.71 8.66 -10.16
CA LEU A 216 13.87 7.87 -10.59
C LEU A 216 13.62 7.03 -11.87
N ALA A 217 12.51 7.24 -12.57
CA ALA A 217 12.19 6.50 -13.80
C ALA A 217 13.22 6.73 -14.91
N GLU A 218 13.78 7.94 -15.03
CA GLU A 218 14.80 8.26 -16.04
C GLU A 218 16.10 7.49 -15.78
N MET A 219 16.55 7.44 -14.51
CA MET A 219 17.72 6.65 -14.11
C MET A 219 17.57 5.17 -14.50
N LEU A 220 16.38 4.58 -14.28
CA LEU A 220 16.14 3.18 -14.64
C LEU A 220 16.05 2.96 -16.15
N ARG A 221 15.57 3.94 -16.94
CA ARG A 221 15.64 3.87 -18.40
C ARG A 221 17.10 3.89 -18.92
N ASP A 222 17.94 4.73 -18.32
CA ASP A 222 19.34 4.79 -18.67
C ASP A 222 20.03 3.45 -18.35
N ALA A 223 19.79 2.91 -17.15
CA ALA A 223 20.32 1.61 -16.75
C ALA A 223 19.82 0.46 -17.66
N ASN A 224 18.56 0.48 -18.08
CA ASN A 224 18.01 -0.49 -19.03
C ASN A 224 18.71 -0.44 -20.40
N ASN A 225 19.24 0.72 -20.80
CA ASN A 225 19.98 0.86 -22.05
C ASN A 225 21.46 0.45 -21.93
N GLU A 226 22.02 0.51 -20.72
CA GLU A 226 23.45 0.29 -20.46
C GLU A 226 23.76 -1.12 -19.94
N LEU A 227 22.82 -1.75 -19.21
CA LEU A 227 23.00 -3.04 -18.55
C LEU A 227 22.12 -4.12 -19.19
N GLU A 228 22.72 -5.26 -19.54
CA GLU A 228 22.03 -6.35 -20.24
C GLU A 228 21.02 -7.10 -19.35
N ASN A 229 21.12 -6.96 -18.03
CA ASN A 229 20.28 -7.66 -17.05
C ASN A 229 19.34 -6.74 -16.28
N VAL A 230 19.17 -5.50 -16.70
CA VAL A 230 18.23 -4.53 -16.08
C VAL A 230 17.11 -4.20 -17.04
N PHE A 231 15.87 -4.34 -16.60
CA PHE A 231 14.66 -4.11 -17.39
C PHE A 231 13.71 -3.17 -16.65
N TYR A 232 13.49 -1.99 -17.20
CA TYR A 232 12.50 -1.04 -16.72
C TYR A 232 11.29 -1.02 -17.64
N LEU A 233 10.14 -1.46 -17.15
CA LEU A 233 8.94 -1.65 -17.97
C LEU A 233 7.86 -0.58 -17.75
N GLY A 234 8.09 0.37 -16.83
CA GLY A 234 7.07 1.37 -16.50
C GLY A 234 5.97 0.83 -15.57
N SER A 235 4.81 1.50 -15.55
CA SER A 235 3.69 1.11 -14.68
C SER A 235 2.63 0.31 -15.44
N PHE A 236 2.02 -0.62 -14.74
CA PHE A 236 0.93 -1.45 -15.23
C PHE A 236 -0.30 -1.34 -14.32
N ASP A 237 -1.43 -1.76 -14.85
CA ASP A 237 -2.64 -1.93 -14.05
C ASP A 237 -2.39 -2.95 -12.94
N TYR A 238 -2.93 -2.66 -11.75
CA TYR A 238 -2.73 -3.50 -10.57
C TYR A 238 -3.13 -4.96 -10.81
N ASP A 239 -4.12 -5.19 -11.66
CA ASP A 239 -4.61 -6.53 -12.00
C ASP A 239 -3.61 -7.40 -12.77
N LEU A 240 -2.56 -6.80 -13.35
CA LEU A 240 -1.46 -7.51 -14.01
C LEU A 240 -0.31 -7.86 -13.05
N ILE A 241 -0.21 -7.18 -11.91
CA ILE A 241 0.92 -7.38 -10.98
C ILE A 241 1.05 -8.83 -10.50
N PRO A 242 -0.03 -9.56 -10.15
CA PRO A 242 0.07 -10.97 -9.79
C PRO A 242 0.73 -11.85 -10.87
N GLY A 243 0.43 -11.58 -12.14
CA GLY A 243 1.05 -12.29 -13.26
C GLY A 243 2.54 -11.99 -13.38
N PHE A 244 2.97 -10.75 -13.23
CA PHE A 244 4.40 -10.42 -13.19
C PHE A 244 5.11 -11.12 -12.04
N LEU A 245 4.53 -11.10 -10.84
CA LEU A 245 5.13 -11.73 -9.66
C LEU A 245 5.22 -13.25 -9.80
N SER A 246 4.35 -13.91 -10.57
CA SER A 246 4.43 -15.35 -10.82
C SER A 246 5.67 -15.78 -11.62
N HIS A 247 6.32 -14.84 -12.32
CA HIS A 247 7.59 -15.07 -13.02
C HIS A 247 8.81 -14.68 -12.19
N ALA A 248 8.63 -14.03 -11.05
CA ALA A 248 9.73 -13.59 -10.21
C ALA A 248 10.30 -14.74 -9.36
N SER A 249 11.60 -14.63 -9.03
CA SER A 249 12.30 -15.54 -8.12
C SER A 249 12.59 -14.90 -6.76
N ALA A 250 12.61 -13.57 -6.69
CA ALA A 250 12.74 -12.80 -5.46
C ALA A 250 12.05 -11.44 -5.57
N GLY A 251 11.49 -10.96 -4.46
CA GLY A 251 10.95 -9.60 -4.31
C GLY A 251 11.97 -8.67 -3.67
N LEU A 252 12.01 -7.41 -4.12
CA LEU A 252 12.92 -6.39 -3.59
C LEU A 252 12.13 -5.26 -2.92
N CYS A 253 12.38 -5.01 -1.63
CA CYS A 253 11.70 -3.97 -0.87
C CYS A 253 12.63 -3.31 0.17
N LEU A 254 13.61 -2.53 -0.28
CA LEU A 254 14.48 -1.76 0.60
C LEU A 254 13.79 -0.45 0.97
N VAL A 255 13.15 -0.41 2.12
CA VAL A 255 12.43 0.78 2.60
C VAL A 255 12.34 0.79 4.12
N GLY A 256 12.44 1.99 4.70
CA GLY A 256 12.38 2.17 6.16
C GLY A 256 10.96 2.35 6.74
N ILE A 257 9.89 2.22 5.94
CA ILE A 257 8.51 2.34 6.43
C ILE A 257 7.95 1.00 6.91
N GLU A 258 7.04 1.04 7.87
CA GLU A 258 6.47 -0.15 8.53
C GLU A 258 5.55 -0.99 7.61
N GLN A 259 4.85 -0.36 6.68
CA GLN A 259 3.69 -0.95 5.99
C GLN A 259 3.73 -0.80 4.46
N PRO A 260 4.77 -1.24 3.75
CA PRO A 260 4.74 -1.24 2.28
C PRO A 260 3.84 -2.39 1.78
N LEU A 261 2.85 -2.09 0.94
CA LEU A 261 1.91 -3.06 0.37
C LEU A 261 2.61 -4.23 -0.32
N LYS A 262 3.65 -3.93 -1.09
CA LYS A 262 4.36 -4.91 -1.93
C LYS A 262 4.93 -6.10 -1.17
N VAL A 263 5.25 -5.98 0.12
CA VAL A 263 5.78 -7.10 0.91
C VAL A 263 4.72 -8.18 1.10
N LEU A 264 3.46 -7.80 1.36
CA LEU A 264 2.36 -8.75 1.46
C LEU A 264 2.00 -9.35 0.09
N GLU A 265 2.12 -8.57 -0.99
CA GLU A 265 1.91 -9.03 -2.36
C GLU A 265 2.98 -10.05 -2.76
N TYR A 266 4.25 -9.79 -2.46
CA TYR A 266 5.34 -10.74 -2.65
C TYR A 266 5.15 -12.01 -1.82
N GLY A 267 4.73 -11.86 -0.55
CA GLY A 267 4.40 -12.98 0.32
C GLY A 267 3.27 -13.82 -0.23
N ALA A 268 2.16 -13.22 -0.66
CA ALA A 268 1.04 -13.95 -1.25
C ALA A 268 1.47 -14.71 -2.52
N ALA A 269 2.35 -14.13 -3.34
CA ALA A 269 2.97 -14.80 -4.49
C ALA A 269 3.99 -15.88 -4.10
N GLY A 270 4.33 -16.01 -2.81
CA GLY A 270 5.30 -17.01 -2.30
C GLY A 270 6.76 -16.66 -2.59
N LEU A 271 7.07 -15.39 -2.82
CA LEU A 271 8.41 -14.93 -3.13
C LEU A 271 9.26 -14.70 -1.87
N PRO A 272 10.49 -15.25 -1.80
CA PRO A 272 11.47 -14.77 -0.85
C PRO A 272 11.70 -13.28 -1.10
N THR A 273 11.72 -12.49 -0.04
CA THR A 273 11.77 -11.03 -0.17
C THR A 273 12.96 -10.45 0.58
N ILE A 274 13.76 -9.65 -0.11
CA ILE A 274 14.85 -8.90 0.48
C ILE A 274 14.33 -7.54 0.94
N GLY A 275 14.43 -7.29 2.24
CA GLY A 275 14.06 -6.05 2.91
C GLY A 275 15.23 -5.39 3.60
N MET A 276 15.03 -4.23 4.20
CA MET A 276 16.05 -3.59 5.04
C MET A 276 15.59 -3.49 6.50
N HIS A 277 16.54 -3.44 7.42
CA HIS A 277 16.24 -3.13 8.81
C HIS A 277 15.59 -1.75 8.97
N GLY A 278 14.75 -1.61 9.98
CA GLY A 278 13.95 -0.40 10.25
C GLY A 278 12.48 -0.77 10.42
N GLY A 279 11.56 0.01 9.85
CA GLY A 279 10.12 -0.24 9.99
C GLY A 279 9.68 -1.64 9.54
N LEU A 280 10.35 -2.25 8.56
CA LEU A 280 10.06 -3.64 8.17
C LEU A 280 10.44 -4.64 9.26
N SER A 281 11.58 -4.49 9.93
CA SER A 281 12.02 -5.40 11.00
C SER A 281 11.26 -5.20 12.32
N ASP A 282 10.49 -4.12 12.45
CA ASP A 282 9.53 -3.95 13.56
C ASP A 282 8.27 -4.79 13.36
N ARG A 283 7.96 -5.15 12.11
CA ARG A 283 6.75 -5.88 11.74
C ARG A 283 6.98 -7.33 11.34
N PHE A 284 8.02 -7.60 10.55
CA PHE A 284 8.34 -8.92 10.02
C PHE A 284 9.56 -9.48 10.74
N SER A 285 9.57 -10.79 10.98
CA SER A 285 10.68 -11.49 11.61
C SER A 285 11.79 -11.84 10.60
N GLU A 286 12.99 -12.17 11.12
CA GLU A 286 14.15 -12.59 10.33
C GLU A 286 13.97 -13.93 9.61
N ASP A 287 12.91 -14.65 9.87
CA ASP A 287 12.56 -15.86 9.13
C ASP A 287 11.47 -15.63 8.07
N GLN A 288 10.90 -14.43 8.00
CA GLN A 288 9.94 -14.00 6.98
C GLN A 288 10.59 -13.15 5.88
N LEU A 289 11.57 -12.31 6.22
CA LEU A 289 12.31 -11.47 5.27
C LEU A 289 13.81 -11.65 5.42
N LEU A 290 14.54 -11.57 4.30
CA LEU A 290 15.99 -11.43 4.33
C LEU A 290 16.33 -9.95 4.55
N PHE A 291 16.72 -9.60 5.78
CA PHE A 291 17.09 -8.24 6.11
C PHE A 291 18.53 -7.94 5.74
N VAL A 292 18.74 -6.83 5.04
CA VAL A 292 20.06 -6.35 4.62
C VAL A 292 20.26 -4.89 5.03
N ASP A 293 21.50 -4.48 5.18
CA ASP A 293 21.86 -3.07 5.11
C ASP A 293 21.73 -2.61 3.65
N PRO A 294 21.20 -1.42 3.39
CA PRO A 294 21.00 -0.94 2.00
C PRO A 294 22.36 -0.65 1.35
N SER A 295 22.91 -1.66 0.70
CA SER A 295 24.11 -1.57 -0.10
C SER A 295 24.08 -2.55 -1.27
N PRO A 296 24.74 -2.24 -2.40
CA PRO A 296 24.82 -3.14 -3.54
C PRO A 296 25.39 -4.53 -3.20
N GLU A 297 26.41 -4.57 -2.31
CA GLU A 297 27.01 -5.83 -1.85
C GLU A 297 26.04 -6.72 -1.09
N SER A 298 25.31 -6.14 -0.13
CA SER A 298 24.41 -6.91 0.73
C SER A 298 23.23 -7.49 -0.06
N VAL A 299 22.67 -6.71 -0.99
CA VAL A 299 21.60 -7.17 -1.89
C VAL A 299 22.12 -8.29 -2.80
N ALA A 300 23.29 -8.11 -3.41
CA ALA A 300 23.91 -9.12 -4.28
C ALA A 300 24.21 -10.43 -3.53
N THR A 301 24.74 -10.35 -2.33
CA THR A 301 24.98 -11.53 -1.49
C THR A 301 23.71 -12.29 -1.20
N SER A 302 22.65 -11.60 -0.78
CA SER A 302 21.35 -12.24 -0.49
C SER A 302 20.71 -12.88 -1.73
N LEU A 303 20.86 -12.27 -2.91
CA LEU A 303 20.40 -12.87 -4.16
C LEU A 303 21.20 -14.12 -4.52
N ASP A 304 22.54 -14.13 -4.31
CA ASP A 304 23.37 -15.31 -4.54
C ASP A 304 23.03 -16.45 -3.56
N ASP A 305 22.79 -16.13 -2.29
CA ASP A 305 22.34 -17.09 -1.28
C ASP A 305 21.01 -17.76 -1.70
N LEU A 306 20.02 -16.96 -2.15
CA LEU A 306 18.74 -17.48 -2.65
C LEU A 306 18.89 -18.37 -3.89
N ARG A 307 19.83 -18.06 -4.78
CA ARG A 307 20.10 -18.81 -5.98
C ARG A 307 20.82 -20.13 -5.68
N THR A 308 21.78 -20.10 -4.77
CA THR A 308 22.62 -21.25 -4.45
C THR A 308 21.98 -22.20 -3.44
N ASP A 309 21.03 -21.71 -2.63
CA ASP A 309 20.24 -22.53 -1.70
C ASP A 309 18.73 -22.41 -1.97
N PRO A 310 18.17 -23.26 -2.86
CA PRO A 310 16.73 -23.29 -3.13
C PRO A 310 15.87 -23.61 -1.88
N SER A 311 16.43 -24.26 -0.87
CA SER A 311 15.71 -24.56 0.37
C SER A 311 15.52 -23.30 1.21
N LEU A 312 16.50 -22.41 1.19
CA LEU A 312 16.45 -21.09 1.81
C LEU A 312 15.37 -20.22 1.13
N ALA A 313 15.41 -20.14 -0.19
CA ALA A 313 14.41 -19.40 -0.97
C ALA A 313 13.00 -19.89 -0.67
N LYS A 314 12.78 -21.19 -0.68
CA LYS A 314 11.50 -21.82 -0.35
C LYS A 314 11.03 -21.47 1.06
N LYS A 315 11.92 -21.58 2.05
CA LYS A 315 11.60 -21.28 3.46
C LYS A 315 11.10 -19.85 3.63
N TYR A 316 11.82 -18.86 3.09
CA TYR A 316 11.42 -17.45 3.20
C TYR A 316 10.11 -17.17 2.47
N GLY A 317 9.93 -17.71 1.26
CA GLY A 317 8.70 -17.57 0.50
C GLY A 317 7.49 -18.16 1.23
N GLU A 318 7.63 -19.38 1.82
CA GLU A 318 6.57 -20.03 2.59
C GLU A 318 6.23 -19.26 3.87
N ASN A 319 7.23 -18.81 4.63
CA ASN A 319 6.99 -18.07 5.88
C ASN A 319 6.31 -16.73 5.63
N LEU A 320 6.75 -15.98 4.60
CA LEU A 320 6.11 -14.73 4.24
C LEU A 320 4.70 -14.94 3.66
N ARG A 321 4.48 -16.07 2.97
CA ARG A 321 3.15 -16.45 2.46
C ARG A 321 2.16 -16.72 3.59
N GLU A 322 2.58 -17.43 4.64
CA GLU A 322 1.72 -17.66 5.82
C GLU A 322 1.37 -16.35 6.52
N GLU A 323 2.33 -15.41 6.61
CA GLU A 323 2.05 -14.08 7.13
C GLU A 323 1.05 -13.32 6.26
N ALA A 324 1.24 -13.31 4.94
CA ALA A 324 0.35 -12.60 4.01
C ALA A 324 -1.11 -13.07 4.09
N LYS A 325 -1.35 -14.36 4.40
CA LYS A 325 -2.71 -14.92 4.59
C LYS A 325 -3.48 -14.26 5.73
N LEU A 326 -2.78 -13.72 6.73
CA LEU A 326 -3.40 -13.11 7.91
C LEU A 326 -3.87 -11.67 7.64
N HIS A 327 -3.55 -11.12 6.46
CA HIS A 327 -3.79 -9.72 6.12
C HIS A 327 -4.70 -9.59 4.91
N SER A 328 -5.99 -9.85 5.06
CA SER A 328 -6.95 -9.72 3.97
C SER A 328 -7.59 -8.32 3.93
N TRP A 329 -7.84 -7.79 2.72
CA TRP A 329 -8.63 -6.57 2.57
C TRP A 329 -10.07 -6.73 3.07
N ALA A 330 -10.61 -7.96 3.07
CA ALA A 330 -11.93 -8.27 3.60
C ALA A 330 -12.00 -8.02 5.11
N ASP A 331 -11.02 -8.52 5.88
CA ASP A 331 -10.98 -8.33 7.34
C ASP A 331 -10.79 -6.85 7.71
N ILE A 332 -10.01 -6.12 6.90
CA ILE A 332 -9.84 -4.68 7.09
C ILE A 332 -11.14 -3.94 6.79
N ALA A 333 -11.87 -4.33 5.75
CA ALA A 333 -13.18 -3.76 5.45
C ALA A 333 -14.20 -4.03 6.57
N ASP A 334 -14.10 -5.16 7.27
CA ASP A 334 -14.91 -5.46 8.45
C ASP A 334 -14.67 -4.44 9.55
N ILE A 335 -13.41 -4.10 9.82
CA ILE A 335 -13.06 -3.07 10.81
C ILE A 335 -13.65 -1.71 10.40
N TYR A 336 -13.56 -1.34 9.12
CA TYR A 336 -14.17 -0.10 8.64
C TYR A 336 -15.69 -0.12 8.72
N TYR A 337 -16.31 -1.26 8.47
CA TYR A 337 -17.77 -1.43 8.61
C TYR A 337 -18.22 -1.17 10.07
N GLU A 338 -17.52 -1.75 11.04
CA GLU A 338 -17.79 -1.53 12.47
C GLU A 338 -17.58 -0.06 12.88
N LEU A 339 -16.51 0.59 12.38
CA LEU A 339 -16.26 2.02 12.63
C LEU A 339 -17.35 2.90 12.03
N LEU A 340 -17.85 2.56 10.86
CA LEU A 340 -18.94 3.26 10.20
C LEU A 340 -20.24 3.13 10.98
N GLU A 341 -20.63 1.91 11.39
CA GLU A 341 -21.83 1.70 12.23
C GLU A 341 -21.73 2.48 13.55
N ALA A 342 -20.59 2.41 14.21
CA ALA A 342 -20.36 3.15 15.45
C ALA A 342 -20.33 4.69 15.28
N SER A 343 -20.09 5.18 14.08
CA SER A 343 -20.12 6.61 13.77
C SER A 343 -21.53 7.18 13.61
N LEU A 344 -22.52 6.30 13.38
CA LEU A 344 -23.94 6.67 13.21
C LEU A 344 -24.71 6.69 14.52
N SER A 345 -24.16 6.11 15.58
CA SER A 345 -24.74 6.09 16.93
C SER A 345 -24.41 7.38 17.70
#